data_1ee5c78a27185ffd5b7bd9311387f032
#
_entry.id   1ee5c78a27185ffd5b7bd9311387f032
#
_cell.length_a   1.000
_cell.length_b   1.000
_cell.length_c   1.000
_cell.angle_alpha   90.00
_cell.angle_beta   90.00
_cell.angle_gamma   90.00
#
_symmetry.space_group_name_H-M   'P 1'
#
loop_
_entity.id
_entity.type
_entity.pdbx_description
1 polymer ?
#
loop_
_entity_poly.entity_id
_entity_poly.type
_entity_poly.pdbx_seq_one_letter_code
_entity_poly.pdbx_strand_id
1 'polypeptide(L)'
;MAIETLSVGNNSNVIYVAPSNSTNKEIADYVCDGTNDSKQINAAIQAAGTGKEIVLLDGKFNINEKLNVDKEGLTIRGIKDKTVVEQVSLKTSGNDTTSAIIFDVTAGFVTLKDMMVVDVDVDSPQYVIRARNSAGSCVFEGLFFILKATKTDLDYISLATEGTRIINCRVFHNSTVNQKKTISINGNETIIWGLWNTGNDRTRVNYEGNFTHYEFGNNKYDIYVNGIKQ
;
A
#
# COMPACT_ATOMS: atom_id res chain seq x y z
N MET A 1 1.77 -24.60 43.78
CA MET A 1 0.53 -24.48 43.02
C MET A 1 0.84 -23.47 41.92
N ALA A 2 1.17 -23.94 40.71
CA ALA A 2 1.49 -23.08 39.58
C ALA A 2 0.15 -22.58 38.99
N ILE A 3 -0.02 -21.27 38.89
CA ILE A 3 -1.15 -20.66 38.20
C ILE A 3 -0.85 -20.80 36.72
N GLU A 4 -1.53 -21.74 36.04
CA GLU A 4 -1.56 -21.77 34.59
C GLU A 4 -2.24 -20.48 34.09
N THR A 5 -1.48 -19.60 33.50
CA THR A 5 -2.02 -18.50 32.71
C THR A 5 -2.71 -19.12 31.48
N LEU A 6 -4.02 -19.23 31.53
CA LEU A 6 -4.85 -19.47 30.36
C LEU A 6 -4.57 -18.35 29.34
N SER A 7 -3.79 -18.67 28.30
CA SER A 7 -3.76 -17.86 27.11
C SER A 7 -5.17 -17.96 26.50
N VAL A 8 -5.99 -16.94 26.71
CA VAL A 8 -7.21 -16.75 25.94
C VAL A 8 -6.74 -16.56 24.52
N GLY A 9 -6.82 -17.61 23.71
CA GLY A 9 -6.59 -17.50 22.28
C GLY A 9 -7.57 -16.47 21.75
N ASN A 10 -7.06 -15.33 21.35
CA ASN A 10 -7.86 -14.26 20.80
C ASN A 10 -8.40 -14.76 19.45
N ASN A 11 -9.61 -15.34 19.46
CA ASN A 11 -10.34 -15.79 18.26
C ASN A 11 -10.91 -14.61 17.48
N SER A 12 -10.38 -13.41 17.72
CA SER A 12 -10.73 -12.20 17.01
C SER A 12 -10.29 -12.31 15.55
N ASN A 13 -11.21 -12.05 14.64
CA ASN A 13 -10.91 -11.96 13.21
C ASN A 13 -10.15 -10.66 12.88
N VAL A 14 -9.91 -9.81 13.85
CA VAL A 14 -9.33 -8.48 13.73
C VAL A 14 -8.13 -8.37 14.66
N ILE A 15 -7.03 -7.85 14.12
CA ILE A 15 -5.80 -7.50 14.84
C ILE A 15 -5.63 -5.99 14.79
N TYR A 16 -5.42 -5.35 15.93
CA TYR A 16 -5.19 -3.93 16.03
C TYR A 16 -3.70 -3.62 16.18
N VAL A 17 -3.19 -2.71 15.37
CA VAL A 17 -1.80 -2.22 15.45
C VAL A 17 -1.82 -0.72 15.68
N ALA A 18 -1.18 -0.25 16.73
CA ALA A 18 -1.08 1.17 17.08
C ALA A 18 0.32 1.70 16.81
N PRO A 19 0.49 2.87 16.17
CA PRO A 19 1.77 3.57 16.15
C PRO A 19 2.06 4.20 17.52
N SER A 20 3.32 4.58 17.76
CA SER A 20 3.76 5.16 19.04
C SER A 20 3.00 6.43 19.44
N ASN A 21 2.45 7.15 18.48
CA ASN A 21 1.67 8.39 18.68
C ASN A 21 0.16 8.21 18.56
N SER A 22 -0.36 6.97 18.54
CA SER A 22 -1.81 6.72 18.57
C SER A 22 -2.43 7.16 19.89
N THR A 23 -3.67 7.64 19.82
CA THR A 23 -4.50 7.94 21.01
C THR A 23 -5.27 6.73 21.52
N ASN A 24 -5.22 5.60 20.80
CA ASN A 24 -6.00 4.38 21.07
C ASN A 24 -5.12 3.14 21.29
N LYS A 25 -3.95 3.30 21.93
CA LYS A 25 -2.99 2.19 22.12
C LYS A 25 -3.51 1.08 23.02
N GLU A 26 -4.43 1.41 23.92
CA GLU A 26 -4.98 0.48 24.92
C GLU A 26 -5.79 -0.67 24.31
N ILE A 27 -6.27 -0.50 23.07
CA ILE A 27 -7.01 -1.57 22.37
C ILE A 27 -6.12 -2.36 21.38
N ALA A 28 -4.83 -2.00 21.27
CA ALA A 28 -3.94 -2.57 20.27
C ALA A 28 -3.34 -3.91 20.74
N ASP A 29 -3.34 -4.88 19.83
CA ASP A 29 -2.62 -6.15 20.01
C ASP A 29 -1.10 -5.97 19.82
N TYR A 30 -0.73 -5.00 18.98
CA TYR A 30 0.67 -4.61 18.71
C TYR A 30 0.83 -3.10 18.85
N VAL A 31 1.79 -2.68 19.66
CA VAL A 31 2.15 -1.26 19.80
C VAL A 31 3.55 -1.04 19.22
N CYS A 32 3.65 -0.15 18.25
CA CYS A 32 4.88 0.24 17.60
C CYS A 32 5.71 1.19 18.48
N ASP A 33 7.03 1.21 18.31
CA ASP A 33 7.93 2.09 19.04
C ASP A 33 8.19 3.44 18.35
N GLY A 34 7.76 3.58 17.11
CA GLY A 34 7.94 4.78 16.31
C GLY A 34 9.26 4.86 15.56
N THR A 35 10.10 3.80 15.61
CA THR A 35 11.39 3.77 14.92
C THR A 35 11.42 2.82 13.74
N ASN A 36 10.90 1.60 13.91
CA ASN A 36 10.74 0.58 12.87
C ASN A 36 9.41 -0.12 13.01
N ASP A 37 8.36 0.58 12.68
CA ASP A 37 6.99 0.09 12.86
C ASP A 37 6.65 -1.05 11.87
N SER A 38 7.47 -1.21 10.83
CA SER A 38 7.37 -2.34 9.89
C SER A 38 7.45 -3.69 10.57
N LYS A 39 8.23 -3.82 11.65
CA LYS A 39 8.37 -5.08 12.40
C LYS A 39 7.07 -5.51 13.03
N GLN A 40 6.39 -4.59 13.73
CA GLN A 40 5.13 -4.87 14.40
C GLN A 40 4.02 -5.14 13.38
N ILE A 41 3.97 -4.38 12.29
CA ILE A 41 2.99 -4.62 11.22
C ILE A 41 3.25 -5.98 10.55
N ASN A 42 4.48 -6.33 10.22
CA ASN A 42 4.82 -7.63 9.65
C ASN A 42 4.52 -8.77 10.64
N ALA A 43 4.75 -8.59 11.95
CA ALA A 43 4.37 -9.56 12.96
C ALA A 43 2.85 -9.75 13.00
N ALA A 44 2.07 -8.67 12.92
CA ALA A 44 0.61 -8.71 12.82
C ALA A 44 0.14 -9.45 11.55
N ILE A 45 0.78 -9.19 10.39
CA ILE A 45 0.48 -9.89 9.14
C ILE A 45 0.74 -11.40 9.28
N GLN A 46 1.86 -11.79 9.89
CA GLN A 46 2.15 -13.21 10.11
C GLN A 46 1.18 -13.88 11.08
N ALA A 47 0.73 -13.16 12.11
CA ALA A 47 -0.25 -13.65 13.09
C ALA A 47 -1.69 -13.70 12.55
N ALA A 48 -2.03 -12.84 11.59
CA ALA A 48 -3.38 -12.72 11.07
C ALA A 48 -3.88 -14.00 10.37
N GLY A 49 -3.06 -14.65 9.56
CA GLY A 49 -3.51 -15.76 8.73
C GLY A 49 -4.45 -15.31 7.61
N THR A 50 -5.09 -16.30 6.97
CA THR A 50 -5.99 -16.09 5.82
C THR A 50 -7.32 -15.48 6.22
N GLY A 51 -7.83 -14.54 5.42
CA GLY A 51 -9.18 -13.96 5.57
C GLY A 51 -9.39 -13.09 6.81
N LYS A 52 -8.30 -12.65 7.45
CA LYS A 52 -8.34 -11.80 8.65
C LYS A 52 -8.30 -10.31 8.29
N GLU A 53 -8.54 -9.47 9.30
CA GLU A 53 -8.41 -8.02 9.19
C GLU A 53 -7.33 -7.50 10.13
N ILE A 54 -6.49 -6.60 9.61
CA ILE A 54 -5.56 -5.79 10.42
C ILE A 54 -6.05 -4.34 10.36
N VAL A 55 -6.24 -3.74 11.51
CA VAL A 55 -6.60 -2.34 11.65
C VAL A 55 -5.39 -1.56 12.13
N LEU A 56 -4.86 -0.72 11.26
CA LEU A 56 -3.84 0.26 11.61
C LEU A 56 -4.56 1.46 12.25
N LEU A 57 -4.33 1.67 13.54
CA LEU A 57 -5.00 2.72 14.30
C LEU A 57 -4.53 4.12 13.86
N ASP A 58 -5.12 5.14 14.46
CA ASP A 58 -4.78 6.55 14.22
C ASP A 58 -3.32 6.86 14.55
N GLY A 59 -2.73 7.74 13.76
CA GLY A 59 -1.36 8.21 13.92
C GLY A 59 -0.45 7.84 12.75
N LYS A 60 0.86 7.97 12.96
CA LYS A 60 1.87 7.79 11.93
C LYS A 60 2.73 6.57 12.19
N PHE A 61 2.78 5.67 11.22
CA PHE A 61 3.65 4.52 11.17
C PHE A 61 4.92 4.84 10.34
N ASN A 62 6.08 4.62 10.92
CA ASN A 62 7.38 4.81 10.29
C ASN A 62 7.86 3.51 9.64
N ILE A 63 7.84 3.46 8.30
CA ILE A 63 8.15 2.27 7.51
C ILE A 63 9.59 2.35 6.99
N ASN A 64 10.44 1.44 7.44
CA ASN A 64 11.83 1.31 7.01
C ASN A 64 12.20 -0.10 6.50
N GLU A 65 11.24 -1.00 6.47
CA GLU A 65 11.31 -2.29 5.80
C GLU A 65 9.98 -2.53 5.08
N LYS A 66 9.99 -3.30 4.01
CA LYS A 66 8.77 -3.61 3.27
C LYS A 66 7.74 -4.38 4.13
N LEU A 67 6.49 -4.09 3.92
CA LEU A 67 5.38 -4.84 4.49
C LEU A 67 5.06 -6.02 3.56
N ASN A 68 5.29 -7.23 4.05
CA ASN A 68 5.11 -8.46 3.27
C ASN A 68 3.67 -8.96 3.41
N VAL A 69 2.82 -8.65 2.43
CA VAL A 69 1.41 -9.01 2.44
C VAL A 69 1.22 -10.33 1.70
N ASP A 70 1.44 -11.44 2.41
CA ASP A 70 1.51 -12.81 1.89
C ASP A 70 0.34 -13.72 2.35
N LYS A 71 -0.69 -13.15 2.98
CA LYS A 71 -1.85 -13.90 3.44
C LYS A 71 -3.06 -13.65 2.55
N GLU A 72 -3.61 -14.74 2.02
CA GLU A 72 -4.77 -14.69 1.13
C GLU A 72 -6.01 -14.12 1.86
N GLY A 73 -6.74 -13.24 1.17
CA GLY A 73 -7.94 -12.61 1.71
C GLY A 73 -7.70 -11.63 2.86
N LEU A 74 -6.44 -11.27 3.15
CA LEU A 74 -6.12 -10.33 4.22
C LEU A 74 -6.63 -8.93 3.87
N THR A 75 -7.32 -8.31 4.82
CA THR A 75 -7.64 -6.89 4.77
C THR A 75 -6.70 -6.12 5.69
N ILE A 76 -6.01 -5.11 5.17
CA ILE A 76 -5.27 -4.12 5.97
C ILE A 76 -5.96 -2.78 5.76
N ARG A 77 -6.52 -2.22 6.82
CA ARG A 77 -7.15 -0.91 6.73
C ARG A 77 -6.61 0.06 7.77
N GLY A 78 -6.62 1.33 7.40
CA GLY A 78 -6.43 2.42 8.34
C GLY A 78 -7.75 2.92 8.93
N ILE A 79 -7.64 4.02 9.67
CA ILE A 79 -8.75 4.89 10.05
C ILE A 79 -8.67 6.09 9.09
N LYS A 80 -9.68 6.23 8.25
CA LYS A 80 -9.71 7.25 7.21
C LYS A 80 -9.32 8.63 7.76
N ASP A 81 -8.45 9.32 7.02
CA ASP A 81 -7.91 10.64 7.34
C ASP A 81 -7.08 10.72 8.66
N LYS A 82 -6.85 9.60 9.36
CA LYS A 82 -6.11 9.55 10.63
C LYS A 82 -4.92 8.62 10.62
N THR A 83 -4.89 7.61 9.76
CA THR A 83 -3.78 6.67 9.65
C THR A 83 -2.84 7.09 8.54
N VAL A 84 -1.56 7.25 8.87
CA VAL A 84 -0.47 7.59 7.95
C VAL A 84 0.57 6.48 7.96
N VAL A 85 0.83 5.87 6.82
CA VAL A 85 1.92 4.92 6.58
C VAL A 85 3.00 5.67 5.83
N GLU A 86 4.06 6.08 6.50
CA GLU A 86 5.14 6.89 5.92
C GLU A 86 6.43 6.10 5.82
N GLN A 87 6.97 6.03 4.63
CA GLN A 87 8.31 5.53 4.40
C GLN A 87 9.32 6.51 4.99
N VAL A 88 10.14 6.08 5.95
CA VAL A 88 11.17 6.94 6.57
C VAL A 88 12.57 6.62 6.10
N SER A 89 12.86 5.34 5.80
CA SER A 89 14.14 4.92 5.24
C SER A 89 14.01 3.44 4.85
N LEU A 90 13.87 3.14 3.57
CA LEU A 90 13.98 1.75 3.14
C LEU A 90 15.45 1.45 2.85
N LYS A 91 16.04 0.62 3.70
CA LYS A 91 17.40 0.15 3.49
C LYS A 91 17.39 -0.85 2.33
N THR A 92 18.05 -0.49 1.25
CA THR A 92 18.44 -1.46 0.25
C THR A 92 19.54 -2.33 0.86
N SER A 93 19.26 -3.59 1.18
CA SER A 93 20.29 -4.53 1.57
C SER A 93 20.98 -5.07 0.33
N GLY A 94 22.21 -4.63 0.08
CA GLY A 94 23.05 -5.14 -1.02
C GLY A 94 22.61 -4.65 -2.41
N ASN A 95 22.90 -5.44 -3.44
CA ASN A 95 22.60 -5.14 -4.85
C ASN A 95 21.11 -5.30 -5.23
N ASP A 96 20.21 -5.45 -4.27
CA ASP A 96 18.78 -5.57 -4.52
C ASP A 96 18.15 -4.19 -4.71
N THR A 97 18.13 -3.73 -5.95
CA THR A 97 17.48 -2.48 -6.36
C THR A 97 15.94 -2.54 -6.28
N THR A 98 15.37 -3.70 -5.88
CA THR A 98 13.93 -3.92 -5.82
C THR A 98 13.34 -3.69 -4.43
N SER A 99 14.12 -3.30 -3.44
CA SER A 99 13.75 -3.34 -2.03
C SER A 99 13.06 -2.10 -1.47
N ALA A 100 12.94 -1.04 -2.24
CA ALA A 100 12.19 0.15 -1.80
C ALA A 100 10.69 0.02 -2.08
N ILE A 101 10.02 -0.88 -1.36
CA ILE A 101 8.57 -1.15 -1.49
C ILE A 101 7.92 -0.94 -0.13
N ILE A 102 6.81 -0.19 -0.08
CA ILE A 102 6.03 -0.10 1.16
C ILE A 102 5.17 -1.36 1.33
N PHE A 103 4.29 -1.64 0.38
CA PHE A 103 3.46 -2.86 0.40
C PHE A 103 3.88 -3.82 -0.72
N ASP A 104 4.44 -4.98 -0.38
CA ASP A 104 4.74 -6.08 -1.30
C ASP A 104 3.64 -7.14 -1.17
N VAL A 105 2.65 -7.09 -2.07
CA VAL A 105 1.49 -7.97 -2.06
C VAL A 105 1.78 -9.18 -2.94
N THR A 106 1.81 -10.36 -2.35
CA THR A 106 2.10 -11.63 -3.03
C THR A 106 1.00 -12.66 -2.90
N ALA A 107 -0.07 -12.36 -2.15
CA ALA A 107 -1.24 -13.23 -2.00
C ALA A 107 -2.47 -12.62 -2.69
N GLY A 108 -3.42 -13.47 -3.10
CA GLY A 108 -4.66 -13.06 -3.74
C GLY A 108 -5.70 -12.53 -2.76
N PHE A 109 -6.72 -11.84 -3.31
CA PHE A 109 -7.87 -11.31 -2.57
C PHE A 109 -7.53 -10.34 -1.44
N VAL A 110 -6.35 -9.74 -1.48
CA VAL A 110 -5.91 -8.76 -0.48
C VAL A 110 -6.66 -7.44 -0.68
N THR A 111 -7.07 -6.83 0.43
CA THR A 111 -7.64 -5.48 0.44
C THR A 111 -6.74 -4.53 1.24
N LEU A 112 -6.30 -3.44 0.63
CA LEU A 112 -5.66 -2.30 1.31
C LEU A 112 -6.59 -1.10 1.22
N LYS A 113 -6.97 -0.51 2.37
CA LYS A 113 -7.93 0.60 2.33
C LYS A 113 -7.82 1.64 3.44
N ASP A 114 -8.42 2.81 3.18
CA ASP A 114 -8.70 3.87 4.14
C ASP A 114 -7.47 4.40 4.90
N MET A 115 -6.34 4.59 4.20
CA MET A 115 -5.13 5.14 4.80
C MET A 115 -4.41 6.10 3.86
N MET A 116 -3.61 6.97 4.44
CA MET A 116 -2.64 7.79 3.72
C MET A 116 -1.32 7.04 3.61
N VAL A 117 -0.75 6.97 2.41
CA VAL A 117 0.53 6.32 2.16
C VAL A 117 1.49 7.35 1.58
N VAL A 118 2.60 7.57 2.30
CA VAL A 118 3.55 8.64 2.00
C VAL A 118 4.89 8.03 1.64
N ASP A 119 5.41 8.33 0.46
CA ASP A 119 6.78 8.02 0.11
C ASP A 119 7.71 9.16 0.54
N VAL A 120 8.98 8.87 0.75
CA VAL A 120 10.03 9.87 0.92
C VAL A 120 10.97 9.84 -0.26
N ASP A 121 11.71 10.94 -0.43
CA ASP A 121 12.74 11.06 -1.45
C ASP A 121 13.94 10.17 -1.13
N VAL A 122 14.02 9.01 -1.76
CA VAL A 122 15.16 8.10 -1.66
C VAL A 122 15.70 7.76 -3.06
N ASP A 123 16.99 7.45 -3.09
CA ASP A 123 17.75 7.24 -4.34
C ASP A 123 17.46 5.95 -5.11
N SER A 124 16.60 5.07 -4.65
CA SER A 124 16.29 3.78 -5.28
C SER A 124 14.95 3.77 -6.00
N PRO A 125 14.72 2.92 -7.02
CA PRO A 125 13.41 2.72 -7.60
C PRO A 125 12.45 2.25 -6.50
N GLN A 126 11.28 2.89 -6.43
CA GLN A 126 10.33 2.67 -5.34
C GLN A 126 8.99 2.27 -5.89
N TYR A 127 8.42 1.29 -5.21
CA TYR A 127 7.00 0.99 -5.35
C TYR A 127 6.32 1.33 -4.02
N VAL A 128 5.28 2.12 -4.06
CA VAL A 128 4.41 2.28 -2.89
C VAL A 128 3.60 1.00 -2.70
N ILE A 129 3.02 0.49 -3.79
CA ILE A 129 2.38 -0.82 -3.82
C ILE A 129 2.94 -1.61 -5.00
N ARG A 130 3.41 -2.81 -4.72
CA ARG A 130 3.71 -3.82 -5.73
C ARG A 130 2.85 -5.04 -5.47
N ALA A 131 1.98 -5.41 -6.42
CA ALA A 131 1.22 -6.64 -6.39
C ALA A 131 1.61 -7.50 -7.59
N ARG A 132 1.94 -8.78 -7.38
CA ARG A 132 2.54 -9.62 -8.42
C ARG A 132 2.09 -11.08 -8.38
N ASN A 133 2.04 -11.66 -9.57
CA ASN A 133 1.82 -13.08 -9.89
C ASN A 133 0.59 -13.72 -9.23
N SER A 134 0.71 -14.21 -7.99
CA SER A 134 -0.37 -14.87 -7.26
C SER A 134 -1.36 -13.91 -6.61
N ALA A 135 -1.11 -12.59 -6.67
CA ALA A 135 -1.94 -11.58 -6.03
C ALA A 135 -3.18 -11.21 -6.88
N GLY A 136 -3.90 -12.18 -7.41
CA GLY A 136 -5.12 -11.91 -8.18
C GLY A 136 -6.25 -11.32 -7.34
N SER A 137 -7.15 -10.56 -7.99
CA SER A 137 -8.38 -10.00 -7.38
C SER A 137 -8.16 -9.11 -6.15
N CYS A 138 -7.05 -8.38 -6.10
CA CYS A 138 -6.77 -7.43 -5.01
C CYS A 138 -7.63 -6.16 -5.13
N VAL A 139 -7.91 -5.53 -3.99
CA VAL A 139 -8.66 -4.27 -3.91
C VAL A 139 -7.83 -3.21 -3.20
N PHE A 140 -7.67 -2.05 -3.84
CA PHE A 140 -7.04 -0.85 -3.29
C PHE A 140 -8.10 0.24 -3.25
N GLU A 141 -8.58 0.59 -2.05
CA GLU A 141 -9.75 1.44 -1.89
C GLU A 141 -9.50 2.58 -0.91
N GLY A 142 -9.93 3.78 -1.26
CA GLY A 142 -9.87 4.94 -0.36
C GLY A 142 -8.45 5.33 0.08
N LEU A 143 -7.41 4.91 -0.68
CA LEU A 143 -6.02 5.23 -0.38
C LEU A 143 -5.68 6.64 -0.85
N PHE A 144 -4.92 7.36 -0.04
CA PHE A 144 -4.37 8.65 -0.41
C PHE A 144 -2.85 8.58 -0.49
N PHE A 145 -2.31 8.56 -1.71
CA PHE A 145 -0.88 8.54 -1.98
C PHE A 145 -0.31 9.95 -1.99
N ILE A 146 0.68 10.21 -1.14
CA ILE A 146 1.50 11.43 -1.18
C ILE A 146 2.88 11.06 -1.66
N LEU A 147 3.19 11.46 -2.89
CA LEU A 147 4.42 11.09 -3.57
C LEU A 147 5.40 12.26 -3.51
N LYS A 148 6.45 12.12 -2.68
CA LYS A 148 7.49 13.12 -2.47
C LYS A 148 8.78 12.82 -3.22
N ALA A 149 8.95 11.58 -3.71
CA ALA A 149 10.17 11.15 -4.39
C ALA A 149 10.49 12.03 -5.59
N THR A 150 11.75 12.43 -5.74
CA THR A 150 12.23 13.34 -6.80
C THR A 150 12.71 12.62 -8.06
N LYS A 151 12.69 11.29 -8.10
CA LYS A 151 13.11 10.50 -9.26
C LYS A 151 12.16 10.57 -10.45
N THR A 152 12.73 10.58 -11.65
CA THR A 152 12.03 10.86 -12.91
C THR A 152 11.20 9.72 -13.45
N ASP A 153 11.56 8.46 -13.17
CA ASP A 153 10.88 7.27 -13.69
C ASP A 153 10.52 6.32 -12.54
N LEU A 154 9.39 6.57 -11.91
CA LEU A 154 8.94 5.80 -10.75
C LEU A 154 7.56 5.20 -10.99
N ASP A 155 7.48 3.88 -10.94
CA ASP A 155 6.22 3.17 -10.84
C ASP A 155 5.79 3.12 -9.37
N TYR A 156 4.95 4.04 -8.91
CA TYR A 156 4.52 4.02 -7.51
C TYR A 156 3.48 2.93 -7.22
N ILE A 157 2.70 2.51 -8.22
CA ILE A 157 1.84 1.33 -8.17
C ILE A 157 2.22 0.42 -9.32
N SER A 158 2.64 -0.79 -9.02
CA SER A 158 2.96 -1.82 -10.00
C SER A 158 2.10 -3.05 -9.73
N LEU A 159 1.22 -3.36 -10.68
CA LEU A 159 0.28 -4.45 -10.61
C LEU A 159 0.56 -5.44 -11.74
N ALA A 160 1.06 -6.62 -11.41
CA ALA A 160 1.21 -7.74 -12.33
C ALA A 160 0.23 -8.85 -11.92
N THR A 161 -1.08 -8.54 -11.95
CA THR A 161 -2.13 -9.37 -11.36
C THR A 161 -3.43 -9.24 -12.15
N GLU A 162 -4.29 -10.24 -12.08
CA GLU A 162 -5.61 -10.23 -12.72
C GLU A 162 -6.70 -9.81 -11.72
N GLY A 163 -7.79 -9.22 -12.23
CA GLY A 163 -8.98 -8.88 -11.46
C GLY A 163 -8.79 -7.80 -10.41
N THR A 164 -7.72 -7.00 -10.48
CA THR A 164 -7.42 -5.98 -9.47
C THR A 164 -8.33 -4.76 -9.61
N ARG A 165 -8.68 -4.16 -8.48
CA ARG A 165 -9.54 -2.98 -8.41
C ARG A 165 -8.84 -1.85 -7.68
N ILE A 166 -8.84 -0.66 -8.30
CA ILE A 166 -8.41 0.62 -7.68
C ILE A 166 -9.66 1.49 -7.58
N ILE A 167 -10.11 1.77 -6.35
CA ILE A 167 -11.41 2.39 -6.12
C ILE A 167 -11.24 3.63 -5.21
N ASN A 168 -11.77 4.78 -5.64
CA ASN A 168 -11.82 6.02 -4.86
C ASN A 168 -10.47 6.41 -4.23
N CYS A 169 -9.37 6.17 -4.94
CA CYS A 169 -8.03 6.53 -4.50
C CYS A 169 -7.68 7.96 -4.93
N ARG A 170 -6.76 8.59 -4.18
CA ARG A 170 -6.23 9.91 -4.49
C ARG A 170 -4.72 9.86 -4.59
N VAL A 171 -4.18 10.65 -5.50
CA VAL A 171 -2.73 10.82 -5.67
C VAL A 171 -2.40 12.29 -5.56
N PHE A 172 -1.44 12.64 -4.73
CA PHE A 172 -0.86 13.96 -4.64
C PHE A 172 0.64 13.88 -4.92
N HIS A 173 1.07 14.55 -5.97
CA HIS A 173 2.48 14.70 -6.31
C HIS A 173 2.98 16.02 -5.71
N ASN A 174 3.94 15.95 -4.81
CA ASN A 174 4.58 17.11 -4.20
C ASN A 174 6.00 17.29 -4.76
N SER A 175 6.18 17.18 -6.06
CA SER A 175 7.47 17.39 -6.68
C SER A 175 7.49 18.66 -7.54
N THR A 176 8.60 19.39 -7.46
CA THR A 176 8.86 20.58 -8.30
C THR A 176 9.51 20.21 -9.63
N VAL A 177 9.75 18.92 -9.88
CA VAL A 177 10.43 18.42 -11.06
C VAL A 177 9.41 17.66 -11.92
N ASN A 178 9.40 17.89 -13.24
CA ASN A 178 8.57 17.18 -14.23
C ASN A 178 8.84 15.66 -14.20
N GLN A 179 8.22 14.97 -13.26
CA GLN A 179 8.43 13.54 -13.04
C GLN A 179 7.23 12.75 -13.53
N LYS A 180 7.52 11.76 -14.35
CA LYS A 180 6.52 10.79 -14.79
C LYS A 180 6.32 9.77 -13.69
N LYS A 181 5.35 10.01 -12.82
CA LYS A 181 4.90 9.02 -11.85
C LYS A 181 3.93 8.06 -12.54
N THR A 182 4.21 6.77 -12.47
CA THR A 182 3.52 5.78 -13.28
C THR A 182 2.74 4.80 -12.40
N ILE A 183 1.52 4.50 -12.81
CA ILE A 183 0.80 3.29 -12.43
C ILE A 183 1.04 2.29 -13.56
N SER A 184 1.78 1.24 -13.29
CA SER A 184 2.02 0.16 -14.24
C SER A 184 1.12 -1.01 -13.93
N ILE A 185 0.33 -1.43 -14.90
CA ILE A 185 -0.61 -2.53 -14.80
C ILE A 185 -0.29 -3.53 -15.88
N ASN A 186 0.08 -4.74 -15.48
CA ASN A 186 0.29 -5.87 -16.37
C ASN A 186 -0.61 -7.02 -15.90
N GLY A 187 -1.82 -7.09 -16.44
CA GLY A 187 -2.82 -8.08 -16.06
C GLY A 187 -4.17 -7.80 -16.69
N ASN A 188 -5.06 -8.77 -16.67
CA ASN A 188 -6.38 -8.64 -17.25
C ASN A 188 -7.43 -8.26 -16.18
N GLU A 189 -8.58 -7.80 -16.63
CA GLU A 189 -9.76 -7.52 -15.79
C GLU A 189 -9.51 -6.47 -14.69
N THR A 190 -8.59 -5.54 -14.92
CA THR A 190 -8.36 -4.44 -13.97
C THR A 190 -9.45 -3.38 -14.09
N ILE A 191 -9.95 -2.96 -12.93
CA ILE A 191 -10.95 -1.89 -12.81
C ILE A 191 -10.31 -0.70 -12.08
N ILE A 192 -10.37 0.48 -12.67
CA ILE A 192 -10.02 1.74 -12.02
C ILE A 192 -11.28 2.61 -11.96
N TRP A 193 -11.72 2.93 -10.76
CA TRP A 193 -12.89 3.77 -10.55
C TRP A 193 -12.61 4.87 -9.53
N GLY A 194 -12.78 6.12 -9.95
CA GLY A 194 -12.64 7.27 -9.06
C GLY A 194 -11.23 7.51 -8.58
N LEU A 195 -10.23 7.35 -9.45
CA LEU A 195 -8.85 7.73 -9.14
C LEU A 195 -8.66 9.24 -9.40
N TRP A 196 -8.27 9.99 -8.36
CA TRP A 196 -8.11 11.44 -8.40
C TRP A 196 -6.64 11.84 -8.29
N ASN A 197 -6.16 12.64 -9.22
CA ASN A 197 -4.86 13.29 -9.12
C ASN A 197 -5.04 14.74 -8.67
N THR A 198 -4.66 15.06 -7.44
CA THR A 198 -4.77 16.39 -6.84
C THR A 198 -3.47 17.20 -6.92
N GLY A 199 -2.39 16.60 -7.42
CA GLY A 199 -1.10 17.25 -7.62
C GLY A 199 -1.06 18.17 -8.85
N ASN A 200 0.09 18.82 -9.05
CA ASN A 200 0.32 19.69 -10.20
C ASN A 200 0.69 18.93 -11.47
N ASP A 201 1.29 17.75 -11.32
CA ASP A 201 1.79 16.93 -12.42
C ASP A 201 0.74 15.92 -12.90
N ARG A 202 0.87 15.49 -14.17
CA ARG A 202 0.04 14.43 -14.73
C ARG A 202 0.55 13.06 -14.29
N THR A 203 -0.38 12.16 -13.97
CA THR A 203 -0.06 10.75 -13.72
C THR A 203 -0.10 9.98 -15.04
N ARG A 204 0.95 9.21 -15.30
CA ARG A 204 0.96 8.25 -16.40
C ARG A 204 0.37 6.92 -15.93
N VAL A 205 -0.51 6.35 -16.73
CA VAL A 205 -1.05 5.01 -16.52
C VAL A 205 -0.60 4.16 -17.71
N ASN A 206 0.29 3.20 -17.47
CA ASN A 206 0.68 2.20 -18.45
C ASN A 206 -0.10 0.92 -18.18
N TYR A 207 -0.79 0.45 -19.17
CA TYR A 207 -1.56 -0.78 -19.10
C TYR A 207 -1.14 -1.74 -20.20
N GLU A 208 -0.79 -2.96 -19.80
CA GLU A 208 -0.54 -4.08 -20.70
C GLU A 208 -1.55 -5.20 -20.39
N GLY A 209 -2.43 -5.48 -21.35
CA GLY A 209 -3.49 -6.48 -21.20
C GLY A 209 -4.85 -5.97 -21.69
N ASN A 210 -5.93 -6.57 -21.20
CA ASN A 210 -7.30 -6.21 -21.55
C ASN A 210 -7.99 -5.50 -20.39
N PHE A 211 -8.23 -4.20 -20.54
CA PHE A 211 -9.02 -3.41 -19.60
C PHE A 211 -10.47 -3.86 -19.57
N THR A 212 -11.02 -3.88 -18.37
CA THR A 212 -12.46 -4.05 -18.22
C THR A 212 -13.16 -2.69 -18.10
N HIS A 213 -12.63 -1.80 -17.28
CA HIS A 213 -13.22 -0.48 -17.08
C HIS A 213 -12.22 0.48 -16.43
N TYR A 214 -12.25 1.76 -16.85
CA TYR A 214 -11.54 2.82 -16.13
C TYR A 214 -12.38 4.11 -16.09
N GLU A 215 -12.38 4.75 -14.93
CA GLU A 215 -12.94 6.08 -14.71
C GLU A 215 -12.00 6.88 -13.82
N PHE A 216 -11.49 7.98 -14.36
CA PHE A 216 -10.62 8.89 -13.61
C PHE A 216 -11.43 10.09 -13.13
N GLY A 217 -11.18 10.52 -11.91
CA GLY A 217 -11.90 11.62 -11.29
C GLY A 217 -11.58 13.00 -11.89
N ASN A 218 -10.53 13.11 -12.72
CA ASN A 218 -10.18 14.32 -13.45
C ASN A 218 -9.32 14.01 -14.67
N ASN A 219 -8.98 15.04 -15.47
CA ASN A 219 -8.24 14.92 -16.72
C ASN A 219 -6.70 14.96 -16.59
N LYS A 220 -6.16 14.75 -15.38
CA LYS A 220 -4.71 14.79 -15.10
C LYS A 220 -4.01 13.44 -15.30
N TYR A 221 -4.45 12.65 -16.27
CA TYR A 221 -3.89 11.35 -16.60
C TYR A 221 -3.45 11.27 -18.06
N ASP A 222 -2.30 10.64 -18.28
CA ASP A 222 -1.84 10.20 -19.60
C ASP A 222 -1.93 8.67 -19.63
N ILE A 223 -2.88 8.15 -20.40
CA ILE A 223 -3.21 6.73 -20.44
C ILE A 223 -2.53 6.10 -21.65
N TYR A 224 -1.84 5.00 -21.43
CA TYR A 224 -1.23 4.19 -22.47
C TYR A 224 -1.73 2.76 -22.33
N VAL A 225 -2.36 2.24 -23.38
CA VAL A 225 -2.81 0.85 -23.48
C VAL A 225 -1.95 0.15 -24.50
N ASN A 226 -1.24 -0.90 -24.08
CA ASN A 226 -0.29 -1.63 -24.93
C ASN A 226 0.67 -0.68 -25.68
N GLY A 227 1.17 0.35 -24.97
CA GLY A 227 2.09 1.35 -25.50
C GLY A 227 1.46 2.48 -26.35
N ILE A 228 0.17 2.44 -26.62
CA ILE A 228 -0.53 3.45 -27.44
C ILE A 228 -1.27 4.43 -26.52
N LYS A 229 -0.97 5.74 -26.66
CA LYS A 229 -1.65 6.81 -25.92
C LYS A 229 -3.12 6.89 -26.35
N GLN A 230 -4.01 6.92 -25.36
CA GLN A 230 -5.44 7.09 -25.54
C GLN A 230 -5.87 8.55 -25.45
#